data_087c2832bdab372b7501150665fb5882
#
_entry.id   087c2832bdab372b7501150665fb5882
#
_cell.length_a   1.000
_cell.length_b   1.000
_cell.length_c   1.000
_cell.angle_alpha   90.00
_cell.angle_beta   90.00
_cell.angle_gamma   90.00
#
_symmetry.space_group_name_H-M   'P 1'
#
loop_
_entity.id
_entity.type
_entity.pdbx_description
1 polymer ?
#
loop_
_entity_poly.entity_id
_entity_poly.type
_entity_poly.pdbx_seq_one_letter_code
_entity_poly.pdbx_strand_id
1 'polypeptide(L)'
;MSEPNSDAKAADAKARVRAAFETVTKAVSLQTHADGGKDPVAVTAVAANARLSMTAGSAYLLSRLDPATPPELAAAVRSLAELLEDIAMNSLAGVANEDAVQAARLRDAEAASVRVAEILK
;
A
#
# COMPACT_ATOMS: atom_id res chain seq x y z
N MET A 1 4.24 -29.30 16.06
CA MET A 1 3.48 -28.54 17.08
C MET A 1 4.15 -27.19 17.29
N SER A 2 3.42 -26.10 17.08
CA SER A 2 3.99 -24.78 17.30
C SER A 2 4.09 -24.49 18.78
N GLU A 3 5.17 -23.85 19.19
CA GLU A 3 5.35 -23.42 20.56
C GLU A 3 4.45 -22.22 20.90
N PRO A 4 3.98 -22.07 22.15
CA PRO A 4 3.17 -20.91 22.55
C PRO A 4 3.80 -19.56 22.18
N ASN A 5 5.14 -19.45 22.28
CA ASN A 5 5.88 -18.24 21.89
C ASN A 5 5.78 -17.94 20.39
N SER A 6 5.71 -18.97 19.55
CA SER A 6 5.55 -18.81 18.10
C SER A 6 4.18 -18.22 17.75
N ASP A 7 3.13 -18.69 18.42
CA ASP A 7 1.78 -18.17 18.21
C ASP A 7 1.65 -16.74 18.70
N ALA A 8 2.24 -16.43 19.84
CA ALA A 8 2.26 -15.06 20.38
C ALA A 8 3.03 -14.12 19.46
N LYS A 9 4.18 -14.55 18.94
CA LYS A 9 4.98 -13.75 17.99
C LYS A 9 4.23 -13.52 16.68
N ALA A 10 3.53 -14.54 16.18
CA ALA A 10 2.71 -14.41 14.96
C ALA A 10 1.55 -13.43 15.17
N ALA A 11 0.89 -13.47 16.34
CA ALA A 11 -0.18 -12.55 16.68
C ALA A 11 0.33 -11.11 16.78
N ASP A 12 1.50 -10.89 17.40
CA ASP A 12 2.14 -9.59 17.50
C ASP A 12 2.55 -9.07 16.12
N ALA A 13 3.13 -9.94 15.29
CA ALA A 13 3.52 -9.59 13.92
C ALA A 13 2.31 -9.19 13.09
N LYS A 14 1.20 -9.92 13.21
CA LYS A 14 -0.06 -9.62 12.53
C LYS A 14 -0.62 -8.27 12.99
N ALA A 15 -0.62 -7.99 14.29
CA ALA A 15 -1.10 -6.72 14.85
C ALA A 15 -0.26 -5.55 14.34
N ARG A 16 1.06 -5.73 14.23
CA ARG A 16 1.98 -4.74 13.71
C ARG A 16 1.69 -4.42 12.24
N VAL A 17 1.46 -5.44 11.44
CA VAL A 17 1.09 -5.25 10.02
C VAL A 17 -0.28 -4.59 9.90
N ARG A 18 -1.24 -4.97 10.76
CA ARG A 18 -2.57 -4.32 10.76
C ARG A 18 -2.47 -2.82 11.00
N ALA A 19 -1.70 -2.41 11.99
CA ALA A 19 -1.50 -0.99 12.30
C ALA A 19 -0.85 -0.25 11.12
N ALA A 20 0.16 -0.85 10.50
CA ALA A 20 0.82 -0.29 9.33
C ALA A 20 -0.13 -0.18 8.15
N PHE A 21 -0.90 -1.22 7.88
CA PHE A 21 -1.85 -1.26 6.78
C PHE A 21 -2.93 -0.17 6.94
N GLU A 22 -3.47 -0.01 8.14
CA GLU A 22 -4.46 1.04 8.43
C GLU A 22 -3.88 2.43 8.19
N THR A 23 -2.65 2.68 8.62
CA THR A 23 -1.99 3.97 8.43
C THR A 23 -1.72 4.25 6.95
N VAL A 24 -1.21 3.26 6.22
CA VAL A 24 -0.91 3.40 4.79
C VAL A 24 -2.19 3.60 3.98
N THR A 25 -3.22 2.81 4.26
CA THR A 25 -4.51 2.93 3.58
C THR A 25 -5.11 4.32 3.78
N LYS A 26 -5.04 4.84 4.99
CA LYS A 26 -5.53 6.19 5.30
C LYS A 26 -4.72 7.25 4.55
N ALA A 27 -3.39 7.13 4.55
CA ALA A 27 -2.52 8.09 3.87
C ALA A 27 -2.75 8.09 2.35
N VAL A 28 -2.79 6.91 1.74
CA VAL A 28 -3.01 6.78 0.29
C VAL A 28 -4.40 7.32 -0.07
N SER A 29 -5.43 6.95 0.68
CA SER A 29 -6.79 7.43 0.43
C SER A 29 -6.88 8.95 0.52
N LEU A 30 -6.29 9.53 1.58
CA LEU A 30 -6.31 10.97 1.79
C LEU A 30 -5.63 11.72 0.65
N GLN A 31 -4.45 11.28 0.22
CA GLN A 31 -3.69 11.97 -0.82
C GLN A 31 -4.24 11.73 -2.23
N THR A 32 -4.77 10.54 -2.52
CA THR A 32 -5.30 10.23 -3.86
C THR A 32 -6.69 10.83 -4.09
N HIS A 33 -7.43 11.15 -3.03
CA HIS A 33 -8.74 11.81 -3.14
C HIS A 33 -8.67 13.32 -2.90
N ALA A 34 -7.47 13.87 -2.67
CA ALA A 34 -7.29 15.31 -2.54
C ALA A 34 -7.57 16.01 -3.88
N ASP A 35 -8.10 17.23 -3.81
CA ASP A 35 -8.45 18.01 -4.98
C ASP A 35 -7.66 19.33 -4.98
N GLY A 36 -6.91 19.58 -6.06
CA GLY A 36 -6.19 20.83 -6.25
C GLY A 36 -7.03 21.95 -6.86
N GLY A 37 -8.28 21.68 -7.15
CA GLY A 37 -9.16 22.65 -7.82
C GLY A 37 -8.68 22.96 -9.23
N LYS A 38 -8.65 24.27 -9.57
CA LYS A 38 -8.25 24.75 -10.90
C LYS A 38 -6.85 25.35 -10.94
N ASP A 39 -6.18 25.43 -9.79
CA ASP A 39 -4.83 25.97 -9.71
C ASP A 39 -3.82 24.90 -10.18
N PRO A 40 -3.07 25.16 -11.29
CA PRO A 40 -2.11 24.17 -11.79
C PRO A 40 -1.03 23.79 -10.79
N VAL A 41 -0.60 24.70 -9.93
CA VAL A 41 0.40 24.43 -8.89
C VAL A 41 -0.17 23.50 -7.84
N ALA A 42 -1.39 23.75 -7.39
CA ALA A 42 -2.07 22.90 -6.42
C ALA A 42 -2.34 21.49 -6.99
N VAL A 43 -2.75 21.40 -8.25
CA VAL A 43 -2.97 20.11 -8.94
C VAL A 43 -1.67 19.33 -9.01
N THR A 44 -0.55 19.97 -9.33
CA THR A 44 0.77 19.35 -9.37
C THR A 44 1.18 18.84 -7.99
N ALA A 45 0.96 19.65 -6.95
CA ALA A 45 1.29 19.28 -5.57
C ALA A 45 0.46 18.07 -5.10
N VAL A 46 -0.84 18.04 -5.42
CA VAL A 46 -1.72 16.92 -5.10
C VAL A 46 -1.23 15.63 -5.77
N ALA A 47 -0.88 15.70 -7.04
CA ALA A 47 -0.36 14.55 -7.78
C ALA A 47 0.96 14.05 -7.18
N ALA A 48 1.86 14.97 -6.81
CA ALA A 48 3.13 14.63 -6.15
C ALA A 48 2.90 13.95 -4.81
N ASN A 49 1.96 14.45 -3.99
CA ASN A 49 1.62 13.87 -2.70
C ASN A 49 0.98 12.49 -2.84
N ALA A 50 0.16 12.27 -3.87
CA ALA A 50 -0.40 10.96 -4.15
C ALA A 50 0.71 9.93 -4.44
N ARG A 51 1.68 10.29 -5.30
CA ARG A 51 2.84 9.45 -5.59
C ARG A 51 3.68 9.19 -4.35
N LEU A 52 3.93 10.23 -3.55
CA LEU A 52 4.69 10.12 -2.31
C LEU A 52 4.01 9.15 -1.35
N SER A 53 2.68 9.22 -1.20
CA SER A 53 1.94 8.32 -0.30
C SER A 53 2.08 6.86 -0.71
N MET A 54 2.09 6.57 -2.00
CA MET A 54 2.25 5.21 -2.52
C MET A 54 3.67 4.71 -2.33
N THR A 55 4.68 5.53 -2.63
CA THR A 55 6.09 5.17 -2.46
C THR A 55 6.44 4.99 -0.98
N ALA A 56 6.08 5.94 -0.14
CA ALA A 56 6.30 5.85 1.29
C ALA A 56 5.50 4.71 1.91
N GLY A 57 4.26 4.52 1.47
CA GLY A 57 3.39 3.44 1.92
C GLY A 57 3.96 2.07 1.60
N SER A 58 4.48 1.88 0.40
CA SER A 58 5.14 0.64 -0.01
C SER A 58 6.30 0.32 0.92
N ALA A 59 7.22 1.27 1.11
CA ALA A 59 8.38 1.09 1.99
C ALA A 59 7.98 0.83 3.44
N TYR A 60 6.99 1.56 3.93
CA TYR A 60 6.48 1.42 5.29
C TYR A 60 5.91 0.02 5.54
N LEU A 61 5.07 -0.47 4.63
CA LEU A 61 4.49 -1.82 4.72
C LEU A 61 5.58 -2.89 4.76
N LEU A 62 6.55 -2.80 3.84
CA LEU A 62 7.64 -3.79 3.76
C LEU A 62 8.50 -3.77 5.03
N SER A 63 8.71 -2.59 5.62
CA SER A 63 9.51 -2.45 6.85
C SER A 63 8.86 -3.09 8.07
N ARG A 64 7.56 -3.39 8.02
CA ARG A 64 6.81 -4.00 9.12
C ARG A 64 6.68 -5.52 9.02
N LEU A 65 7.19 -6.11 7.95
CA LEU A 65 7.27 -7.55 7.81
C LEU A 65 8.49 -8.07 8.59
N ASP A 66 8.33 -9.20 9.25
CA ASP A 66 9.41 -9.87 9.96
C ASP A 66 9.27 -11.40 9.80
N PRO A 67 10.22 -12.20 10.31
CA PRO A 67 10.14 -13.66 10.16
C PRO A 67 8.92 -14.29 10.81
N ALA A 68 8.30 -13.64 11.80
CA ALA A 68 7.11 -14.14 12.48
C ALA A 68 5.80 -13.76 11.77
N THR A 69 5.87 -12.89 10.76
CA THR A 69 4.67 -12.53 9.98
C THR A 69 4.14 -13.77 9.26
N PRO A 70 2.84 -14.11 9.42
CA PRO A 70 2.26 -15.26 8.72
C PRO A 70 2.56 -15.19 7.21
N PRO A 71 3.00 -16.29 6.58
CA PRO A 71 3.44 -16.27 5.18
C PRO A 71 2.41 -15.75 4.19
N GLU A 72 1.14 -16.09 4.36
CA GLU A 72 0.07 -15.62 3.48
C GLU A 72 -0.09 -14.10 3.58
N LEU A 73 -0.04 -13.56 4.80
CA LEU A 73 -0.12 -12.12 5.03
C LEU A 73 1.10 -11.41 4.44
N ALA A 74 2.29 -11.94 4.67
CA ALA A 74 3.53 -11.37 4.13
C ALA A 74 3.50 -11.30 2.60
N ALA A 75 3.04 -12.37 1.94
CA ALA A 75 2.92 -12.42 0.48
C ALA A 75 1.92 -11.38 -0.03
N ALA A 76 0.77 -11.25 0.62
CA ALA A 76 -0.25 -10.29 0.24
C ALA A 76 0.23 -8.85 0.42
N VAL A 77 0.95 -8.56 1.50
CA VAL A 77 1.53 -7.24 1.75
C VAL A 77 2.59 -6.89 0.71
N ARG A 78 3.46 -7.85 0.35
CA ARG A 78 4.47 -7.63 -0.69
C ARG A 78 3.82 -7.33 -2.04
N SER A 79 2.75 -8.05 -2.39
CA SER A 79 2.02 -7.80 -3.64
C SER A 79 1.45 -6.38 -3.69
N LEU A 80 0.83 -5.93 -2.59
CA LEU A 80 0.31 -4.57 -2.49
C LEU A 80 1.43 -3.54 -2.59
N ALA A 81 2.52 -3.75 -1.86
CA ALA A 81 3.66 -2.83 -1.85
C ALA A 81 4.28 -2.68 -3.25
N GLU A 82 4.44 -3.78 -3.98
CA GLU A 82 4.97 -3.76 -5.36
C GLU A 82 4.05 -2.97 -6.30
N LEU A 83 2.74 -3.17 -6.19
CA LEU A 83 1.76 -2.45 -7.01
C LEU A 83 1.79 -0.95 -6.73
N LEU A 84 1.85 -0.55 -5.47
CA LEU A 84 1.94 0.86 -5.09
C LEU A 84 3.21 1.50 -5.66
N GLU A 85 4.33 0.80 -5.57
CA GLU A 85 5.61 1.27 -6.10
C GLU A 85 5.57 1.37 -7.62
N ASP A 86 5.02 0.37 -8.32
CA ASP A 86 4.91 0.37 -9.77
C ASP A 86 4.04 1.52 -10.27
N ILE A 87 2.92 1.79 -9.60
CA ILE A 87 2.04 2.91 -9.93
C ILE A 87 2.80 4.23 -9.80
N ALA A 88 3.46 4.44 -8.67
CA ALA A 88 4.19 5.67 -8.40
C ALA A 88 5.34 5.87 -9.40
N MET A 89 6.12 4.84 -9.67
CA MET A 89 7.25 4.93 -10.58
C MET A 89 6.80 5.21 -12.03
N ASN A 90 5.76 4.53 -12.50
CA ASN A 90 5.23 4.77 -13.83
C ASN A 90 4.61 6.17 -13.96
N SER A 91 3.93 6.64 -12.92
CA SER A 91 3.43 8.02 -12.87
C SER A 91 4.56 9.03 -13.00
N LEU A 92 5.68 8.81 -12.29
CA LEU A 92 6.87 9.66 -12.40
C LEU A 92 7.49 9.60 -13.80
N ALA A 93 7.37 8.47 -14.48
CA ALA A 93 7.85 8.31 -15.85
C ALA A 93 6.91 8.95 -16.89
N GLY A 94 5.83 9.59 -16.45
CA GLY A 94 4.90 10.28 -17.32
C GLY A 94 3.70 9.47 -17.78
N VAL A 95 3.49 8.28 -17.22
CA VAL A 95 2.34 7.44 -17.56
C VAL A 95 1.09 8.00 -16.90
N ALA A 96 0.07 8.30 -17.69
CA ALA A 96 -1.20 8.83 -17.19
C ALA A 96 -2.06 7.73 -16.55
N ASN A 97 -2.94 8.12 -15.63
CA ASN A 97 -3.87 7.20 -14.97
C ASN A 97 -4.84 6.55 -15.97
N GLU A 98 -5.12 7.22 -17.08
CA GLU A 98 -6.01 6.76 -18.15
C GLU A 98 -5.35 5.73 -19.07
N ASP A 99 -4.01 5.61 -19.02
CA ASP A 99 -3.32 4.55 -19.73
C ASP A 99 -3.87 3.18 -19.30
N ALA A 100 -4.10 2.29 -20.26
CA ALA A 100 -4.77 1.03 -20.00
C ALA A 100 -4.00 0.15 -18.99
N VAL A 101 -2.67 0.14 -19.09
CA VAL A 101 -1.84 -0.66 -18.18
C VAL A 101 -1.80 -0.02 -16.78
N GLN A 102 -1.69 1.31 -16.72
CA GLN A 102 -1.70 2.02 -15.43
C GLN A 102 -3.07 1.88 -14.73
N ALA A 103 -4.16 1.99 -15.48
CA ALA A 103 -5.50 1.78 -14.95
C ALA A 103 -5.66 0.36 -14.37
N ALA A 104 -5.07 -0.64 -15.05
CA ALA A 104 -5.08 -2.01 -14.55
C ALA A 104 -4.28 -2.14 -13.25
N ARG A 105 -3.12 -1.47 -13.13
CA ARG A 105 -2.33 -1.45 -11.89
C ARG A 105 -3.13 -0.85 -10.74
N LEU A 106 -3.87 0.23 -10.99
CA LEU A 106 -4.71 0.87 -9.97
C LEU A 106 -5.81 -0.08 -9.48
N ARG A 107 -6.46 -0.79 -10.38
CA ARG A 107 -7.46 -1.81 -10.02
C ARG A 107 -6.83 -2.96 -9.24
N ASP A 108 -5.67 -3.43 -9.67
CA ASP A 108 -4.96 -4.53 -9.02
C ASP A 108 -4.50 -4.14 -7.61
N ALA A 109 -4.07 -2.88 -7.41
CA ALA A 109 -3.70 -2.37 -6.09
C ALA A 109 -4.91 -2.35 -5.15
N GLU A 110 -6.08 -1.94 -5.66
CA GLU A 110 -7.31 -1.96 -4.88
C GLU A 110 -7.69 -3.39 -4.48
N ALA A 111 -7.62 -4.33 -5.41
CA ALA A 111 -7.89 -5.75 -5.14
C ALA A 111 -6.88 -6.31 -4.14
N ALA A 112 -5.60 -5.96 -4.26
CA ALA A 112 -4.56 -6.38 -3.32
C ALA A 112 -4.81 -5.82 -1.91
N SER A 113 -5.27 -4.58 -1.81
CA SER A 113 -5.64 -3.95 -0.54
C SER A 113 -6.81 -4.70 0.13
N VAL A 114 -7.84 -5.05 -0.64
CA VAL A 114 -8.98 -5.84 -0.15
C VAL A 114 -8.50 -7.20 0.37
N ARG A 115 -7.58 -7.85 -0.34
CA ARG A 115 -7.04 -9.14 0.08
C ARG A 115 -6.29 -9.05 1.41
N VAL A 116 -5.46 -8.03 1.59
CA VAL A 116 -4.77 -7.81 2.88
C VAL A 116 -5.80 -7.61 3.99
N ALA A 117 -6.81 -6.78 3.77
CA ALA A 117 -7.88 -6.53 4.74
C ALA A 117 -8.61 -7.83 5.12
N GLU A 118 -8.89 -8.71 4.14
CA GLU A 118 -9.53 -10.00 4.37
C GLU A 118 -8.68 -10.91 5.26
N ILE A 119 -7.38 -10.99 4.98
CA ILE A 119 -6.44 -11.81 5.78
C ILE A 119 -6.34 -11.27 7.21
N LEU A 120 -6.45 -9.94 7.39
CA LEU A 120 -6.33 -9.29 8.69
C LEU A 120 -7.61 -9.37 9.56
N LYS A 121 -8.69 -9.86 9.03
CA LYS A 121 -9.94 -10.03 9.79
C LYS A 121 -9.82 -10.96 10.99
#